data_3b63d0125e0604eb26791fefc60eb118
#
_entry.id   3b63d0125e0604eb26791fefc60eb118
#
_cell.length_a   1.000
_cell.length_b   1.000
_cell.length_c   1.000
_cell.angle_alpha   90.00
_cell.angle_beta   90.00
_cell.angle_gamma   90.00
#
_symmetry.space_group_name_H-M   'P 1'
#
loop_
_entity.id
_entity.type
_entity.pdbx_description
1 polymer ?
#
loop_
_entity_poly.entity_id
_entity_poly.type
_entity_poly.pdbx_seq_one_letter_code
_entity_poly.pdbx_strand_id
1 'polypeptide(L)' 'MPFELYADVILTRDVAERGLRVGDVGTVVERHVVPGTAEEGYSVEFFDMIGNTVAVVTVPASALRLPTPADRPAVRALSA' A
#
# COMPACT_ATOMS: atom_id res chain seq x y z
N MET A 1 -2.17 0.35 15.15
CA MET A 1 -0.97 1.18 15.02
C MET A 1 -1.05 2.02 13.77
N PRO A 2 -0.98 3.34 13.90
CA PRO A 2 -0.95 4.16 12.70
C PRO A 2 0.37 4.01 11.96
N PHE A 3 0.27 4.12 10.65
CA PHE A 3 1.45 4.20 9.80
C PHE A 3 1.80 5.68 9.62
N GLU A 4 3.09 5.98 9.56
CA GLU A 4 3.52 7.36 9.40
C GLU A 4 3.49 7.77 7.93
N LEU A 5 3.35 9.08 7.70
CA LEU A 5 3.45 9.62 6.36
C LEU A 5 4.81 9.27 5.75
N TYR A 6 4.79 8.90 4.49
CA TYR A 6 5.95 8.54 3.70
C TYR A 6 6.64 7.25 4.13
N ALA A 7 6.03 6.49 5.03
CA ALA A 7 6.53 5.16 5.36
C ALA A 7 6.22 4.19 4.20
N ASP A 8 7.12 3.25 4.00
CA ASP A 8 6.85 2.13 3.10
C ASP A 8 5.91 1.15 3.79
N VAL A 9 4.92 0.67 3.05
CA VAL A 9 3.95 -0.29 3.55
C VAL A 9 3.72 -1.37 2.50
N ILE A 10 3.25 -2.52 2.95
CA ILE A 10 3.03 -3.68 2.09
C ILE A 10 1.56 -4.05 2.15
N LEU A 11 0.95 -4.29 0.98
CA LEU A 11 -0.44 -4.75 0.92
C LEU A 11 -0.55 -6.15 1.52
N THR A 12 -1.54 -6.32 2.40
CA THR A 12 -1.88 -7.62 2.98
C THR A 12 -2.98 -8.34 2.21
N ARG A 13 -3.54 -7.68 1.20
CA ARG A 13 -4.60 -8.24 0.34
C ARG A 13 -4.54 -7.57 -1.02
N ASP A 14 -5.19 -8.20 -2.01
CA ASP A 14 -5.26 -7.67 -3.36
C ASP A 14 -6.15 -6.43 -3.43
N VAL A 15 -5.81 -5.53 -4.36
CA VAL A 15 -6.70 -4.47 -4.83
C VAL A 15 -6.83 -4.69 -6.33
N ALA A 16 -7.63 -5.70 -6.70
CA ALA A 16 -7.65 -6.24 -8.06
C ALA A 16 -8.09 -5.22 -9.10
N GLU A 17 -9.03 -4.34 -8.74
CA GLU A 17 -9.53 -3.32 -9.66
C GLU A 17 -8.47 -2.28 -10.05
N ARG A 18 -7.36 -2.24 -9.32
CA ARG A 18 -6.24 -1.34 -9.60
C ARG A 18 -5.00 -2.10 -10.04
N GLY A 19 -5.11 -3.41 -10.26
CA GLY A 19 -3.98 -4.24 -10.67
C GLY A 19 -2.96 -4.46 -9.56
N LEU A 20 -3.33 -4.24 -8.31
CA LEU A 20 -2.43 -4.39 -7.17
C LEU A 20 -2.69 -5.73 -6.48
N ARG A 21 -1.63 -6.31 -5.91
CA ARG A 21 -1.68 -7.62 -5.26
C ARG A 21 -1.07 -7.59 -3.88
N VAL A 22 -1.46 -8.56 -3.08
CA VAL A 22 -0.80 -8.80 -1.79
C VAL A 22 0.72 -8.88 -2.00
N GLY A 23 1.46 -8.17 -1.15
CA GLY A 23 2.91 -8.09 -1.26
C GLY A 23 3.42 -6.88 -2.02
N ASP A 24 2.56 -6.16 -2.73
CA ASP A 24 3.00 -4.92 -3.40
C ASP A 24 3.36 -3.87 -2.35
N VAL A 25 4.44 -3.14 -2.62
CA VAL A 25 4.97 -2.13 -1.72
C VAL A 25 4.61 -0.75 -2.22
N GLY A 26 4.10 0.08 -1.33
CA GLY A 26 3.79 1.46 -1.64
C GLY A 26 4.23 2.38 -0.52
N THR A 27 3.98 3.67 -0.70
CA THR A 27 4.35 4.71 0.25
C THR A 27 3.10 5.42 0.73
N VAL A 28 2.95 5.58 2.03
CA VAL A 28 1.83 6.32 2.61
C VAL A 28 1.99 7.79 2.26
N VAL A 29 0.98 8.38 1.60
CA VAL A 29 1.01 9.79 1.22
C VAL A 29 -0.04 10.61 1.95
N GLU A 30 -1.05 9.96 2.53
CA GLU A 30 -2.09 10.66 3.29
C GLU A 30 -2.73 9.72 4.29
N ARG A 31 -3.11 10.26 5.45
CA ARG A 31 -3.82 9.52 6.49
C ARG A 31 -5.21 10.10 6.63
N HIS A 32 -6.20 9.23 6.70
CA HIS A 32 -7.59 9.63 6.83
C HIS A 32 -8.15 9.11 8.15
N VAL A 33 -8.67 10.03 8.96
CA VAL A 33 -9.37 9.67 10.19
C VAL A 33 -10.86 9.91 9.93
N VAL A 34 -11.63 8.83 9.94
CA VAL A 34 -13.07 8.90 9.69
C VAL A 34 -13.79 8.70 11.01
N PRO A 35 -14.55 9.71 11.49
CA PRO A 35 -15.28 9.57 12.74
C PRO A 35 -16.25 8.39 12.68
N GLY A 36 -16.31 7.62 13.78
CA GLY A 36 -17.21 6.49 13.87
C GLY A 36 -16.71 5.20 13.29
N THR A 37 -15.51 5.17 12.72
CA THR A 37 -14.89 3.95 12.23
C THR A 37 -13.86 3.44 13.22
N ALA A 38 -13.62 2.11 13.20
CA ALA A 38 -12.71 1.47 14.13
C ALA A 38 -11.25 1.58 13.71
N GLU A 39 -10.98 1.90 12.44
CA GLU A 39 -9.61 1.99 11.95
C GLU A 39 -9.43 3.16 11.00
N GLU A 40 -8.18 3.60 10.90
CA GLU A 40 -7.82 4.68 9.98
C GLU A 40 -7.72 4.16 8.55
N GLY A 41 -7.92 5.07 7.60
CA GLY A 41 -7.64 4.83 6.20
C GLY A 41 -6.34 5.51 5.80
N TYR A 42 -5.72 4.99 4.75
CA TYR A 42 -4.47 5.52 4.23
C TYR A 42 -4.52 5.58 2.72
N SER A 43 -4.08 6.69 2.16
CA SER A 43 -3.81 6.77 0.73
C SER A 43 -2.36 6.34 0.52
N VAL A 44 -2.17 5.38 -0.36
CA VAL A 44 -0.87 4.76 -0.62
C VAL A 44 -0.56 4.89 -2.09
N GLU A 45 0.63 5.39 -2.38
CA GLU A 45 1.11 5.56 -3.76
C GLU A 45 2.01 4.39 -4.12
N PHE A 46 1.72 3.77 -5.26
CA PHE A 46 2.49 2.65 -5.79
C PHE A 46 3.22 3.08 -7.05
N PHE A 47 4.43 2.56 -7.22
CA PHE A 47 5.32 2.96 -8.30
C PHE A 47 5.72 1.74 -9.13
N ASP A 48 6.05 2.00 -10.40
CA ASP A 48 6.73 0.99 -11.20
C ASP A 48 8.23 0.98 -10.85
N MET A 49 8.98 0.11 -11.49
CA MET A 49 10.41 -0.08 -11.15
C MET A 49 11.30 1.09 -11.57
N ILE A 50 10.78 2.00 -12.37
CA ILE A 50 11.56 3.19 -12.79
C ILE A 50 11.00 4.48 -12.18
N GLY A 51 10.14 4.35 -11.16
CA GLY A 51 9.73 5.48 -10.35
C GLY A 51 8.49 6.23 -10.80
N ASN A 52 7.76 5.71 -11.79
CA ASN A 52 6.50 6.33 -12.20
C ASN A 52 5.36 5.87 -11.30
N THR A 53 4.47 6.78 -10.93
CA THR A 53 3.27 6.43 -10.18
C THR A 53 2.34 5.61 -11.05
N VAL A 54 1.96 4.42 -10.56
CA VAL A 54 1.02 3.55 -11.28
C VAL A 54 -0.36 3.55 -10.64
N ALA A 55 -0.45 3.87 -9.36
CA ALA A 55 -1.74 3.94 -8.67
C ALA A 55 -1.60 4.69 -7.36
N VAL A 56 -2.67 5.38 -6.97
CA VAL A 56 -2.85 5.88 -5.61
C VAL A 56 -4.19 5.34 -5.14
N VAL A 57 -4.18 4.56 -4.06
CA VAL A 57 -5.40 3.93 -3.54
C VAL A 57 -5.56 4.26 -2.06
N THR A 58 -6.82 4.35 -1.63
CA THR A 58 -7.13 4.52 -0.21
C THR A 58 -7.62 3.19 0.33
N VAL A 59 -6.96 2.70 1.36
CA VAL A 59 -7.25 1.41 1.97
C VAL A 59 -7.29 1.54 3.48
N PRO A 60 -8.01 0.65 4.17
CA PRO A 60 -7.99 0.65 5.63
C PRO A 60 -6.65 0.12 6.16
N ALA A 61 -6.33 0.46 7.39
CA ALA A 61 -5.09 0.05 8.04
C ALA A 61 -4.88 -1.47 7.98
N SER A 62 -5.95 -2.25 8.07
CA SER A 62 -5.87 -3.72 8.04
C SER A 62 -5.38 -4.26 6.69
N ALA A 63 -5.40 -3.44 5.64
CA ALA A 63 -4.88 -3.84 4.33
C ALA A 63 -3.39 -3.61 4.19
N LEU A 64 -2.72 -3.11 5.23
CA LEU A 64 -1.32 -2.71 5.19
C LEU A 64 -0.56 -3.33 6.35
N ARG A 65 0.74 -3.54 6.14
CA ARG A 65 1.69 -3.87 7.20
C ARG A 65 3.03 -3.22 6.93
N LEU A 66 3.84 -3.11 7.96
CA LEU A 66 5.21 -2.60 7.80
C LEU A 66 6.12 -3.70 7.27
N PRO A 67 7.15 -3.34 6.47
CA PRO A 67 8.18 -4.27 6.09
C PRO A 67 8.95 -4.81 7.31
N THR A 68 9.43 -6.02 7.20
CA THR A 68 10.26 -6.66 8.22
C THR A 68 11.58 -7.13 7.61
N PRO A 69 12.59 -7.45 8.44
CA PRO A 69 13.85 -7.98 7.92
C PRO A 69 13.71 -9.31 7.17
N ALA A 70 12.59 -10.01 7.34
CA ALA A 70 12.34 -11.26 6.63
C ALA A 70 11.82 -11.04 5.21
N ASP A 71 11.34 -9.85 4.90
CA ASP A 71 10.77 -9.57 3.58
C ASP A 71 11.88 -9.44 2.54
N ARG A 72 11.58 -9.94 1.34
CA ARG A 72 12.47 -9.83 0.19
C ARG A 72 11.71 -9.22 -0.97
N PRO A 73 12.29 -8.22 -1.64
CA PRO A 73 11.62 -7.66 -2.81
C PRO A 73 11.53 -8.69 -3.92
N ALA A 74 10.44 -8.62 -4.66
CA ALA A 74 10.21 -9.47 -5.81
C ALA A 74 9.58 -8.64 -6.92
N VAL A 75 9.82 -9.03 -8.15
CA VAL A 75 9.32 -8.31 -9.32
C VAL A 75 8.30 -9.18 -10.03
N ARG A 76 7.17 -8.56 -10.43
CA ARG A 76 6.21 -9.20 -11.32
C ARG A 76 5.86 -8.23 -12.44
N ALA A 77 5.73 -8.76 -13.64
CA ALA A 77 5.28 -7.95 -14.77
C ALA A 77 3.76 -8.01 -14.85
N LEU A 78 3.16 -6.90 -15.30
CA LEU A 78 1.75 -6.90 -15.61
C LEU A 78 1.50 -7.78 -16.82
N SER A 79 0.44 -8.56 -16.76
CA SER A 79 -0.04 -9.29 -17.92
C SER A 79 -0.72 -8.32 -18.87
N ALA A 80 -0.37 -8.41 -20.13
CA ALA A 80 -1.00 -7.58 -21.15
C ALA A 80 -2.39 -8.11 -21.48
#